data_4eeb28bf2cd1f08a18d530b1007e134b
#
_entry.id   4eeb28bf2cd1f08a18d530b1007e134b
#
_cell.length_a   1.000
_cell.length_b   1.000
_cell.length_c   1.000
_cell.angle_alpha   90.00
_cell.angle_beta   90.00
_cell.angle_gamma   90.00
#
_symmetry.space_group_name_H-M   'P 1'
#
loop_
_entity.id
_entity.type
_entity.pdbx_description
1 polymer ?
#
loop_
_entity_poly.entity_id
_entity_poly.type
_entity_poly.pdbx_seq_one_letter_code
_entity_poly.pdbx_strand_id
1 'polypeptide(L)'
;PGLTPAERLYGWNTLEVLAFETGNPARPMNAIPGSATAVCQLRFVVGTDWENLVRHVESHLHQHGFDNVSVEFMRGSPATRLDPQDPLVAWALDTLARSSGKKPALLPNLGGSLPNEVFADILGLPTLWVPHSYPACGQHGVNEHMLTSVAREGLAIMTRLFWQLGEEGEQLMSRHHQWRRGEQ
;
A
#
# COMPACT_ATOMS: atom_id res chain seq x y z
N PRO A 1 -13.93 7.08 -14.92
CA PRO A 1 -14.90 8.17 -14.90
C PRO A 1 -15.74 8.08 -13.60
N GLY A 2 -16.03 9.22 -12.94
CA GLY A 2 -16.89 9.28 -11.78
C GLY A 2 -16.20 9.23 -10.41
N LEU A 3 -14.94 8.87 -10.32
CA LEU A 3 -14.19 8.87 -9.07
C LEU A 3 -13.57 10.24 -8.76
N THR A 4 -13.64 10.65 -7.51
CA THR A 4 -12.91 11.81 -7.00
C THR A 4 -11.40 11.58 -7.03
N PRO A 5 -10.56 12.64 -6.97
CA PRO A 5 -9.11 12.47 -6.86
C PRO A 5 -8.68 11.60 -5.66
N ALA A 6 -9.35 11.75 -4.51
CA ALA A 6 -9.06 10.96 -3.32
C ALA A 6 -9.40 9.46 -3.51
N GLU A 7 -10.54 9.14 -4.10
CA GLU A 7 -10.91 7.76 -4.41
C GLU A 7 -9.95 7.12 -5.41
N ARG A 8 -9.44 7.87 -6.38
CA ARG A 8 -8.41 7.37 -7.31
C ARG A 8 -7.09 7.12 -6.59
N LEU A 9 -6.70 8.02 -5.69
CA LEU A 9 -5.43 7.90 -4.98
C LEU A 9 -5.42 6.70 -4.01
N TYR A 10 -6.51 6.51 -3.27
CA TYR A 10 -6.57 5.53 -2.19
C TYR A 10 -7.33 4.23 -2.54
N GLY A 11 -8.10 4.22 -3.61
CA GLY A 11 -8.99 3.11 -3.93
C GLY A 11 -8.86 2.55 -5.35
N TRP A 12 -7.83 2.94 -6.10
CA TRP A 12 -7.68 2.53 -7.48
C TRP A 12 -6.25 2.09 -7.83
N ASN A 13 -6.13 1.32 -8.90
CA ASN A 13 -4.83 0.89 -9.41
C ASN A 13 -4.12 2.04 -10.12
N THR A 14 -2.80 2.10 -9.99
CA THR A 14 -1.95 3.08 -10.68
C THR A 14 -0.78 2.40 -11.37
N LEU A 15 -0.39 2.92 -12.53
CA LEU A 15 0.80 2.51 -13.27
C LEU A 15 1.79 3.68 -13.30
N GLU A 16 3.00 3.42 -12.89
CA GLU A 16 4.08 4.41 -12.85
C GLU A 16 5.25 3.92 -13.69
N VAL A 17 5.81 4.79 -14.56
CA VAL A 17 7.04 4.50 -15.30
C VAL A 17 8.22 4.92 -14.42
N LEU A 18 8.99 3.95 -13.96
CA LEU A 18 10.15 4.18 -13.09
C LEU A 18 11.42 4.48 -13.89
N ALA A 19 11.56 3.87 -15.06
CA ALA A 19 12.67 4.10 -15.96
C ALA A 19 12.23 3.87 -17.41
N PHE A 20 12.87 4.61 -18.32
CA PHE A 20 12.70 4.43 -19.75
C PHE A 20 14.06 4.53 -20.43
N GLU A 21 14.41 3.52 -21.20
CA GLU A 21 15.70 3.44 -21.90
C GLU A 21 15.44 3.21 -23.38
N THR A 22 16.10 4.02 -24.21
CA THR A 22 16.14 3.85 -25.66
C THR A 22 17.43 4.45 -26.24
N GLY A 23 18.02 3.79 -27.24
CA GLY A 23 19.31 4.19 -27.80
C GLY A 23 20.46 4.00 -26.84
N ASN A 24 21.62 4.62 -27.15
CA ASN A 24 22.82 4.58 -26.31
C ASN A 24 23.37 6.01 -26.13
N PRO A 25 23.24 6.61 -24.93
CA PRO A 25 23.73 7.98 -24.69
C PRO A 25 25.23 8.14 -24.84
N ALA A 26 26.05 7.05 -24.61
CA ALA A 26 27.49 7.07 -24.76
C ALA A 26 27.92 6.96 -26.23
N ARG A 27 27.04 6.53 -27.11
CA ARG A 27 27.30 6.40 -28.57
C ARG A 27 26.04 6.82 -29.33
N PRO A 28 25.74 8.12 -29.38
CA PRO A 28 24.55 8.60 -30.06
C PRO A 28 24.70 8.36 -31.57
N MET A 29 23.65 7.85 -32.19
CA MET A 29 23.56 7.61 -33.62
C MET A 29 22.40 8.40 -34.20
N ASN A 30 22.60 8.93 -35.42
CA ASN A 30 21.53 9.60 -36.17
C ASN A 30 20.61 8.55 -36.83
N ALA A 31 19.99 7.71 -36.02
CA ALA A 31 19.05 6.66 -36.45
C ALA A 31 18.02 6.41 -35.34
N ILE A 32 16.85 5.94 -35.72
CA ILE A 32 15.82 5.50 -34.77
C ILE A 32 16.36 4.25 -34.05
N PRO A 33 16.39 4.23 -32.70
CA PRO A 33 16.77 3.05 -31.96
C PRO A 33 15.90 1.84 -32.31
N GLY A 34 16.52 0.66 -32.36
CA GLY A 34 15.80 -0.59 -32.69
C GLY A 34 14.96 -1.15 -31.56
N SER A 35 15.14 -0.64 -30.33
CA SER A 35 14.41 -1.08 -29.15
C SER A 35 14.26 0.04 -28.13
N ALA A 36 13.23 -0.09 -27.28
CA ALA A 36 13.04 0.70 -26.08
C ALA A 36 12.53 -0.20 -24.95
N THR A 37 12.94 0.11 -23.72
CA THR A 37 12.52 -0.62 -22.52
C THR A 37 11.95 0.36 -21.50
N ALA A 38 10.77 0.06 -20.99
CA ALA A 38 10.18 0.77 -19.87
C ALA A 38 10.13 -0.15 -18.65
N VAL A 39 10.67 0.30 -17.52
CA VAL A 39 10.46 -0.35 -16.23
C VAL A 39 9.28 0.33 -15.55
N CYS A 40 8.24 -0.44 -15.30
CA CYS A 40 7.00 0.08 -14.73
C CYS A 40 6.71 -0.57 -13.38
N GLN A 41 6.05 0.19 -12.51
CA GLN A 41 5.45 -0.31 -11.28
C GLN A 41 3.94 -0.19 -11.39
N LEU A 42 3.25 -1.32 -11.24
CA LEU A 42 1.81 -1.32 -11.05
C LEU A 42 1.53 -1.44 -9.55
N ARG A 43 0.79 -0.48 -9.01
CA ARG A 43 0.23 -0.52 -7.66
C ARG A 43 -1.24 -0.85 -7.77
N PHE A 44 -1.72 -1.78 -6.96
CA PHE A 44 -3.08 -2.27 -7.08
C PHE A 44 -3.73 -2.49 -5.71
N VAL A 45 -5.04 -2.43 -5.70
CA VAL A 45 -5.87 -2.69 -4.52
C VAL A 45 -6.24 -4.17 -4.42
N VAL A 46 -6.73 -4.58 -3.25
CA VAL A 46 -7.27 -5.94 -3.04
C VAL A 46 -8.34 -6.27 -4.08
N GLY A 47 -8.41 -7.54 -4.47
CA GLY A 47 -9.34 -8.00 -5.52
C GLY A 47 -8.80 -7.86 -6.96
N THR A 48 -7.62 -7.28 -7.15
CA THR A 48 -6.95 -7.27 -8.46
C THR A 48 -6.34 -8.64 -8.72
N ASP A 49 -6.60 -9.20 -9.91
CA ASP A 49 -6.01 -10.47 -10.38
C ASP A 49 -4.53 -10.26 -10.76
N TRP A 50 -3.71 -10.09 -9.75
CA TRP A 50 -2.30 -9.76 -9.92
C TRP A 50 -1.45 -10.95 -10.42
N GLU A 51 -1.85 -12.18 -10.16
CA GLU A 51 -1.15 -13.39 -10.63
C GLU A 51 -1.20 -13.53 -12.14
N ASN A 52 -2.27 -13.04 -12.77
CA ASN A 52 -2.43 -13.03 -14.23
C ASN A 52 -2.09 -11.67 -14.86
N LEU A 53 -1.41 -10.79 -14.14
CA LEU A 53 -1.17 -9.41 -14.56
C LEU A 53 -0.45 -9.33 -15.92
N VAL A 54 0.60 -10.11 -16.14
CA VAL A 54 1.34 -10.13 -17.42
C VAL A 54 0.37 -10.42 -18.58
N ARG A 55 -0.42 -11.47 -18.45
CA ARG A 55 -1.41 -11.84 -19.47
C ARG A 55 -2.43 -10.72 -19.73
N HIS A 56 -2.88 -10.03 -18.67
CA HIS A 56 -3.82 -8.92 -18.83
C HIS A 56 -3.18 -7.74 -19.56
N VAL A 57 -1.94 -7.39 -19.22
CA VAL A 57 -1.21 -6.31 -19.88
C VAL A 57 -0.91 -6.65 -21.35
N GLU A 58 -0.42 -7.85 -21.63
CA GLU A 58 -0.17 -8.31 -23.01
C GLU A 58 -1.45 -8.32 -23.84
N SER A 59 -2.53 -8.83 -23.28
CA SER A 59 -3.85 -8.83 -23.96
C SER A 59 -4.33 -7.40 -24.26
N HIS A 60 -4.14 -6.48 -23.33
CA HIS A 60 -4.47 -5.06 -23.52
C HIS A 60 -3.63 -4.43 -24.63
N LEU A 61 -2.32 -4.66 -24.62
CA LEU A 61 -1.41 -4.16 -25.65
C LEU A 61 -1.81 -4.68 -27.04
N HIS A 62 -2.03 -5.99 -27.15
CA HIS A 62 -2.47 -6.61 -28.39
C HIS A 62 -3.80 -6.03 -28.94
N GLN A 63 -4.81 -5.86 -28.07
CA GLN A 63 -6.08 -5.23 -28.42
C GLN A 63 -5.94 -3.80 -28.95
N HIS A 64 -4.84 -3.12 -28.60
CA HIS A 64 -4.54 -1.75 -29.07
C HIS A 64 -3.49 -1.71 -30.20
N GLY A 65 -3.14 -2.86 -30.77
CA GLY A 65 -2.23 -2.95 -31.93
C GLY A 65 -0.74 -2.86 -31.58
N PHE A 66 -0.37 -3.14 -30.33
CA PHE A 66 1.03 -3.15 -29.87
C PHE A 66 1.59 -4.58 -29.81
N ASP A 67 1.54 -5.30 -30.91
CA ASP A 67 1.99 -6.71 -31.01
C ASP A 67 3.51 -6.89 -30.87
N ASN A 68 4.26 -5.81 -31.00
CA ASN A 68 5.73 -5.79 -30.88
C ASN A 68 6.24 -5.46 -29.47
N VAL A 69 5.34 -5.39 -28.48
CA VAL A 69 5.69 -5.16 -27.09
C VAL A 69 5.56 -6.46 -26.31
N SER A 70 6.63 -6.87 -25.66
CA SER A 70 6.66 -8.00 -24.71
C SER A 70 6.65 -7.49 -23.28
N VAL A 71 6.04 -8.24 -22.39
CA VAL A 71 5.95 -7.92 -20.96
C VAL A 71 6.70 -8.95 -20.15
N GLU A 72 7.60 -8.50 -19.30
CA GLU A 72 8.35 -9.36 -18.38
C GLU A 72 8.00 -9.01 -16.94
N PHE A 73 7.68 -10.03 -16.14
CA PHE A 73 7.40 -9.86 -14.72
C PHE A 73 8.69 -9.96 -13.92
N MET A 74 9.02 -8.93 -13.18
CA MET A 74 10.23 -8.90 -12.35
C MET A 74 9.97 -9.40 -10.93
N ARG A 75 8.96 -8.85 -10.25
CA ARG A 75 8.57 -9.20 -8.89
C ARG A 75 7.22 -8.59 -8.54
N GLY A 76 6.55 -9.18 -7.56
CA GLY A 76 5.29 -8.64 -7.02
C GLY A 76 4.87 -9.37 -5.76
N SER A 77 3.91 -8.82 -5.07
CA SER A 77 3.23 -9.41 -3.92
C SER A 77 1.76 -8.99 -3.92
N PRO A 78 0.86 -9.78 -3.32
CA PRO A 78 -0.56 -9.44 -3.25
C PRO A 78 -0.79 -8.16 -2.43
N ALA A 79 -1.87 -7.45 -2.74
CA ALA A 79 -2.37 -6.38 -1.91
C ALA A 79 -3.13 -6.98 -0.72
N THR A 80 -2.95 -6.40 0.46
CA THR A 80 -3.67 -6.81 1.68
C THR A 80 -4.47 -5.65 2.24
N ARG A 81 -5.57 -5.93 2.91
CA ARG A 81 -6.38 -4.95 3.61
C ARG A 81 -7.14 -5.60 4.75
N LEU A 82 -7.04 -5.02 5.95
CA LEU A 82 -7.98 -5.32 7.02
C LEU A 82 -9.31 -4.66 6.72
N ASP A 83 -10.43 -5.35 6.96
CA ASP A 83 -11.75 -4.78 6.77
C ASP A 83 -11.95 -3.61 7.74
N PRO A 84 -12.41 -2.44 7.26
CA PRO A 84 -12.68 -1.29 8.13
C PRO A 84 -13.72 -1.53 9.24
N GLN A 85 -14.53 -2.55 9.11
CA GLN A 85 -15.56 -2.94 10.10
C GLN A 85 -15.05 -3.94 11.14
N ASP A 86 -13.80 -4.42 11.00
CA ASP A 86 -13.19 -5.32 11.96
C ASP A 86 -13.14 -4.66 13.36
N PRO A 87 -13.53 -5.37 14.44
CA PRO A 87 -13.45 -4.86 15.82
C PRO A 87 -12.08 -4.29 16.22
N LEU A 88 -11.00 -4.82 15.63
CA LEU A 88 -9.64 -4.31 15.85
C LEU A 88 -9.48 -2.88 15.36
N VAL A 89 -10.14 -2.50 14.27
CA VAL A 89 -10.06 -1.14 13.72
C VAL A 89 -10.71 -0.15 14.67
N ALA A 90 -11.92 -0.45 15.19
CA ALA A 90 -12.61 0.41 16.14
C ALA A 90 -11.80 0.58 17.44
N TRP A 91 -11.23 -0.51 17.96
CA TRP A 91 -10.35 -0.49 19.13
C TRP A 91 -9.12 0.38 18.91
N ALA A 92 -8.46 0.24 17.76
CA ALA A 92 -7.27 1.03 17.43
C ALA A 92 -7.60 2.52 17.31
N LEU A 93 -8.68 2.88 16.63
CA LEU A 93 -9.11 4.29 16.49
C LEU A 93 -9.39 4.93 17.84
N ASP A 94 -10.09 4.22 18.75
CA ASP A 94 -10.33 4.71 20.11
C ASP A 94 -9.03 4.87 20.92
N THR A 95 -8.13 3.89 20.83
CA THR A 95 -6.82 3.97 21.47
C THR A 95 -5.97 5.12 20.96
N LEU A 96 -5.95 5.34 19.65
CA LEU A 96 -5.26 6.46 19.02
C LEU A 96 -5.85 7.81 19.46
N ALA A 97 -7.17 7.92 19.49
CA ALA A 97 -7.85 9.14 19.94
C ALA A 97 -7.50 9.47 21.41
N ARG A 98 -7.56 8.48 22.29
CA ARG A 98 -7.21 8.64 23.72
C ARG A 98 -5.73 8.97 23.93
N SER A 99 -4.84 8.46 23.08
CA SER A 99 -3.39 8.69 23.22
C SER A 99 -2.97 10.06 22.71
N SER A 100 -3.54 10.51 21.59
CA SER A 100 -3.14 11.75 20.93
C SER A 100 -4.00 12.96 21.31
N GLY A 101 -5.18 12.74 21.91
CA GLY A 101 -6.20 13.78 22.11
C GLY A 101 -6.83 14.31 20.82
N LYS A 102 -6.58 13.63 19.70
CA LYS A 102 -7.05 14.02 18.36
C LYS A 102 -7.94 12.93 17.79
N LYS A 103 -8.90 13.29 16.93
CA LYS A 103 -9.68 12.32 16.18
C LYS A 103 -8.81 11.72 15.06
N PRO A 104 -8.52 10.42 15.08
CA PRO A 104 -7.76 9.78 14.00
C PRO A 104 -8.61 9.69 12.73
N ALA A 105 -7.94 9.70 11.57
CA ALA A 105 -8.55 9.38 10.29
C ALA A 105 -8.28 7.91 9.94
N LEU A 106 -9.29 7.22 9.43
CA LEU A 106 -9.15 5.90 8.87
C LEU A 106 -8.98 6.02 7.35
N LEU A 107 -7.85 5.58 6.84
CA LEU A 107 -7.63 5.45 5.40
C LEU A 107 -7.81 3.99 5.02
N PRO A 108 -8.67 3.66 4.05
CA PRO A 108 -8.95 2.27 3.68
C PRO A 108 -7.76 1.59 2.99
N ASN A 109 -6.93 2.37 2.31
CA ASN A 109 -5.71 1.90 1.65
C ASN A 109 -4.61 2.96 1.78
N LEU A 110 -3.38 2.52 1.66
CA LEU A 110 -2.21 3.39 1.57
C LEU A 110 -1.24 2.82 0.53
N GLY A 111 -0.71 3.68 -0.33
CA GLY A 111 0.30 3.32 -1.32
C GLY A 111 1.67 3.12 -0.66
N GLY A 112 1.90 1.94 -0.11
CA GLY A 112 3.18 1.53 0.45
C GLY A 112 3.37 0.03 0.26
N SER A 113 4.61 -0.42 0.10
CA SER A 113 4.93 -1.84 -0.08
C SER A 113 5.72 -2.32 1.12
N LEU A 114 5.10 -3.15 1.93
CA LEU A 114 5.70 -3.92 3.02
C LEU A 114 5.32 -5.39 2.82
N PRO A 115 6.04 -6.35 3.38
CA PRO A 115 5.69 -7.78 3.29
C PRO A 115 4.48 -8.09 4.19
N ASN A 116 3.39 -7.35 3.99
CA ASN A 116 2.20 -7.40 4.83
C ASN A 116 1.41 -8.70 4.63
N GLU A 117 1.50 -9.28 3.44
CA GLU A 117 0.92 -10.57 3.09
C GLU A 117 1.44 -11.70 3.96
N VAL A 118 2.69 -11.62 4.42
CA VAL A 118 3.26 -12.61 5.34
C VAL A 118 2.49 -12.61 6.66
N PHE A 119 2.17 -11.45 7.18
CA PHE A 119 1.41 -11.32 8.43
C PHE A 119 -0.08 -11.59 8.22
N ALA A 120 -0.67 -10.96 7.21
CA ALA A 120 -2.11 -11.00 6.98
C ALA A 120 -2.59 -12.36 6.42
N ASP A 121 -1.90 -12.88 5.38
CA ASP A 121 -2.38 -14.02 4.62
C ASP A 121 -1.73 -15.33 5.07
N ILE A 122 -0.41 -15.33 5.33
CA ILE A 122 0.32 -16.54 5.72
C ILE A 122 0.14 -16.84 7.21
N LEU A 123 0.33 -15.83 8.08
CA LEU A 123 0.20 -15.99 9.53
C LEU A 123 -1.24 -15.77 10.03
N GLY A 124 -2.13 -15.22 9.20
CA GLY A 124 -3.52 -14.96 9.56
C GLY A 124 -3.67 -13.88 10.65
N LEU A 125 -2.69 -12.99 10.79
CA LEU A 125 -2.69 -11.93 11.80
C LEU A 125 -3.31 -10.66 11.22
N PRO A 126 -4.27 -10.03 11.92
CA PRO A 126 -4.78 -8.74 11.50
C PRO A 126 -3.68 -7.67 11.61
N THR A 127 -3.58 -6.81 10.59
CA THR A 127 -2.53 -5.79 10.53
C THR A 127 -3.12 -4.40 10.44
N LEU A 128 -2.55 -3.48 11.21
CA LEU A 128 -2.87 -2.06 11.21
C LEU A 128 -1.61 -1.24 10.96
N TRP A 129 -1.69 -0.27 10.07
CA TRP A 129 -0.62 0.68 9.83
C TRP A 129 -0.91 1.98 10.58
N VAL A 130 0.04 2.39 11.42
CA VAL A 130 -0.02 3.64 12.17
C VAL A 130 1.15 4.52 11.71
N PRO A 131 0.98 5.33 10.65
CA PRO A 131 2.07 6.13 10.11
C PRO A 131 2.42 7.30 11.03
N HIS A 132 3.71 7.60 11.14
CA HIS A 132 4.26 8.73 11.87
C HIS A 132 4.94 9.76 10.94
N SER A 133 4.63 9.70 9.65
CA SER A 133 5.07 10.66 8.65
C SER A 133 4.03 11.76 8.43
N TYR A 134 4.45 12.85 7.80
CA TYR A 134 3.60 13.99 7.46
C TYR A 134 4.05 14.56 6.09
N PRO A 135 3.20 15.34 5.38
CA PRO A 135 3.52 15.75 4.00
C PRO A 135 4.84 16.51 3.85
N ALA A 136 5.23 17.32 4.83
CA ALA A 136 6.44 18.12 4.77
C ALA A 136 7.72 17.38 5.22
N CYS A 137 7.63 16.10 5.61
CA CYS A 137 8.82 15.34 6.04
C CYS A 137 9.79 15.04 4.87
N GLY A 138 9.37 15.24 3.62
CA GLY A 138 10.20 15.02 2.45
C GLY A 138 10.54 13.54 2.21
N GLN A 139 9.61 12.63 2.55
CA GLN A 139 9.82 11.18 2.42
C GLN A 139 10.36 10.80 1.04
N HIS A 140 11.46 10.03 1.03
CA HIS A 140 12.22 9.63 -0.16
C HIS A 140 12.88 10.80 -0.93
N GLY A 141 12.93 11.98 -0.34
CA GLY A 141 13.53 13.17 -0.94
C GLY A 141 14.77 13.65 -0.21
N VAL A 142 15.38 14.72 -0.74
CA VAL A 142 16.48 15.41 -0.06
C VAL A 142 15.95 16.10 1.21
N ASN A 143 16.77 16.12 2.27
CA ASN A 143 16.41 16.68 3.57
C ASN A 143 15.20 16.00 4.24
N GLU A 144 14.97 14.71 3.97
CA GLU A 144 13.99 13.94 4.71
C GLU A 144 14.24 14.07 6.23
N HIS A 145 13.20 14.39 6.97
CA HIS A 145 13.32 14.66 8.40
C HIS A 145 12.05 14.30 9.15
N MET A 146 12.20 14.14 10.47
CA MET A 146 11.09 13.93 11.39
C MET A 146 11.09 15.04 12.45
N LEU A 147 9.92 15.61 12.70
CA LEU A 147 9.73 16.55 13.79
C LEU A 147 9.79 15.80 15.14
N THR A 148 10.52 16.35 16.10
CA THR A 148 10.62 15.77 17.46
C THR A 148 9.25 15.62 18.13
N SER A 149 8.32 16.54 17.85
CA SER A 149 6.94 16.46 18.36
C SER A 149 6.20 15.24 17.81
N VAL A 150 6.35 14.95 16.51
CA VAL A 150 5.76 13.76 15.86
C VAL A 150 6.38 12.47 16.41
N ALA A 151 7.70 12.45 16.61
CA ALA A 151 8.38 11.30 17.20
C ALA A 151 7.91 11.01 18.64
N ARG A 152 7.75 12.06 19.46
CA ARG A 152 7.24 11.91 20.84
C ARG A 152 5.78 11.46 20.88
N GLU A 153 4.93 12.03 20.04
CA GLU A 153 3.53 11.61 19.89
C GLU A 153 3.45 10.15 19.43
N GLY A 154 4.23 9.77 18.42
CA GLY A 154 4.33 8.40 17.93
C GLY A 154 4.74 7.40 19.00
N LEU A 155 5.77 7.74 19.79
CA LEU A 155 6.21 6.90 20.91
C LEU A 155 5.09 6.71 21.95
N ALA A 156 4.39 7.77 22.33
CA ALA A 156 3.28 7.69 23.28
C ALA A 156 2.12 6.83 22.74
N ILE A 157 1.77 7.01 21.46
CA ILE A 157 0.75 6.21 20.77
C ILE A 157 1.13 4.73 20.77
N MET A 158 2.33 4.39 20.31
CA MET A 158 2.76 2.99 20.20
C MET A 158 2.87 2.34 21.59
N THR A 159 3.39 3.03 22.58
CA THR A 159 3.45 2.54 23.96
C THR A 159 2.04 2.18 24.45
N ARG A 160 1.06 3.05 24.22
CA ARG A 160 -0.32 2.81 24.65
C ARG A 160 -0.97 1.66 23.88
N LEU A 161 -0.76 1.57 22.57
CA LEU A 161 -1.27 0.46 21.76
C LEU A 161 -0.75 -0.88 22.30
N PHE A 162 0.55 -1.01 22.53
CA PHE A 162 1.13 -2.25 23.08
C PHE A 162 0.63 -2.55 24.48
N TRP A 163 0.52 -1.53 25.34
CA TRP A 163 0.02 -1.72 26.69
C TRP A 163 -1.43 -2.23 26.69
N GLN A 164 -2.31 -1.56 25.97
CA GLN A 164 -3.72 -1.97 25.89
C GLN A 164 -3.92 -3.30 25.17
N LEU A 165 -3.08 -3.60 24.17
CA LEU A 165 -3.10 -4.91 23.54
C LEU A 165 -2.71 -6.02 24.55
N GLY A 166 -1.80 -5.73 25.47
CA GLY A 166 -1.47 -6.64 26.58
C GLY A 166 -2.63 -6.86 27.55
N GLU A 167 -3.42 -5.84 27.82
CA GLU A 167 -4.55 -5.91 28.74
C GLU A 167 -5.84 -6.48 28.11
N GLU A 168 -6.13 -6.14 26.86
CA GLU A 168 -7.40 -6.41 26.18
C GLU A 168 -7.29 -7.40 25.03
N GLY A 169 -6.07 -7.80 24.66
CA GLY A 169 -5.78 -8.51 23.41
C GLY A 169 -6.50 -9.84 23.26
N GLU A 170 -6.62 -10.62 24.32
CA GLU A 170 -7.36 -11.91 24.28
C GLU A 170 -8.81 -11.71 23.89
N GLN A 171 -9.50 -10.76 24.54
CA GLN A 171 -10.90 -10.45 24.25
C GLN A 171 -11.05 -9.82 22.85
N LEU A 172 -10.11 -8.98 22.46
CA LEU A 172 -10.09 -8.33 21.17
C LEU A 172 -9.94 -9.34 20.04
N MET A 173 -8.98 -10.27 20.17
CA MET A 173 -8.77 -11.33 19.19
C MET A 173 -9.95 -12.32 19.14
N SER A 174 -10.60 -12.59 20.25
CA SER A 174 -11.82 -13.38 20.27
C SER A 174 -12.94 -12.72 19.45
N ARG A 175 -13.16 -11.41 19.64
CA ARG A 175 -14.13 -10.64 18.83
C ARG A 175 -13.77 -10.59 17.36
N HIS A 176 -12.49 -10.40 17.03
CA HIS A 176 -11.98 -10.47 15.65
C HIS A 176 -12.30 -11.81 14.99
N HIS A 177 -12.02 -12.92 15.67
CA HIS A 177 -12.29 -14.25 15.13
C HIS A 177 -13.79 -14.53 14.96
N GLN A 178 -14.64 -14.11 15.91
CA GLN A 178 -16.10 -14.21 15.80
C GLN A 178 -16.62 -13.40 14.60
N TRP A 179 -16.16 -12.17 14.47
CA TRP A 179 -16.53 -11.30 13.35
C TRP A 179 -16.14 -11.93 11.99
N ARG A 180 -14.94 -12.49 11.87
CA ARG A 180 -14.49 -13.19 10.64
C ARG A 180 -15.32 -14.41 10.30
N ARG A 181 -15.91 -15.10 11.28
CA ARG A 181 -16.82 -16.24 11.07
C ARG A 181 -18.27 -15.83 10.78
N GLY A 182 -18.59 -14.53 10.80
CA GLY A 182 -19.97 -14.03 10.65
C GLY A 182 -20.86 -14.32 11.86
N GLU A 183 -20.27 -14.62 13.01
CA GLU A 183 -20.96 -14.85 14.29
C GLU A 183 -21.19 -13.48 14.97
N GLN A 184 -22.26 -12.75 14.59
CA GLN A 184 -22.65 -11.48 15.24
C GLN A 184 -23.78 -11.70 16.24
#